data_bd8db375eeeeff8ece9763447d170959
#
_entry.id   bd8db375eeeeff8ece9763447d170959
#
_cell.length_a   1.000
_cell.length_b   1.000
_cell.length_c   1.000
_cell.angle_alpha   90.00
_cell.angle_beta   90.00
_cell.angle_gamma   90.00
#
_symmetry.space_group_name_H-M   'P 1'
#
loop_
_entity.id
_entity.type
_entity.pdbx_description
1 polymer ?
#
loop_
_entity_poly.entity_id
_entity_poly.type
_entity_poly.pdbx_seq_one_letter_code
_entity_poly.pdbx_strand_id
1 'polypeptide(L)'
;IGSFQAKQHRAVDLAVRCTLAGAAMRRALEEHAAGSARAAADLSAAKAICSRTATLVTRTAIQLHGGIGYTDEADIGLYLKSALRFAGYLGTAHAHRGRFMALKQSSDH
;
A
#
# COMPACT_ATOMS: atom_id res chain seq x y z
N ILE A 1 14.88 -25.24 6.99
CA ILE A 1 14.23 -24.65 8.19
C ILE A 1 14.39 -23.13 8.16
N GLY A 2 15.58 -22.61 7.94
CA GLY A 2 15.81 -21.15 7.88
C GLY A 2 15.02 -20.46 6.78
N SER A 3 14.89 -21.07 5.61
CA SER A 3 14.12 -20.48 4.52
C SER A 3 12.61 -20.49 4.80
N PHE A 4 12.11 -21.49 5.50
CA PHE A 4 10.72 -21.56 5.92
C PHE A 4 10.39 -20.47 6.94
N GLN A 5 11.25 -20.26 7.91
CA GLN A 5 11.10 -19.19 8.90
C GLN A 5 11.15 -17.81 8.24
N ALA A 6 12.08 -17.62 7.28
CA ALA A 6 12.18 -16.37 6.53
C ALA A 6 10.90 -16.07 5.77
N LYS A 7 10.28 -17.08 5.14
CA LYS A 7 9.00 -16.94 4.43
C LYS A 7 7.86 -16.60 5.38
N GLN A 8 7.83 -17.23 6.58
CA GLN A 8 6.83 -16.92 7.60
C GLN A 8 6.95 -15.47 8.07
N HIS A 9 8.19 -15.02 8.38
CA HIS A 9 8.43 -13.65 8.79
C HIS A 9 8.00 -12.65 7.73
N ARG A 10 8.27 -12.96 6.46
CA ARG A 10 7.87 -12.12 5.34
C ARG A 10 6.34 -12.04 5.23
N ALA A 11 5.65 -13.18 5.39
CA ALA A 11 4.19 -13.20 5.35
C ALA A 11 3.58 -12.37 6.49
N VAL A 12 4.13 -12.47 7.70
CA VAL A 12 3.70 -11.66 8.84
C VAL A 12 3.93 -10.17 8.59
N ASP A 13 5.09 -9.80 8.05
CA ASP A 13 5.39 -8.40 7.71
C ASP A 13 4.38 -7.85 6.70
N LEU A 14 4.04 -8.63 5.67
CA LEU A 14 3.04 -8.23 4.68
C LEU A 14 1.66 -8.06 5.31
N ALA A 15 1.27 -8.96 6.21
CA ALA A 15 -0.01 -8.87 6.90
C ALA A 15 -0.09 -7.59 7.76
N VAL A 16 0.99 -7.24 8.45
CA VAL A 16 1.08 -5.99 9.23
C VAL A 16 0.93 -4.78 8.31
N ARG A 17 1.62 -4.78 7.18
CA ARG A 17 1.55 -3.66 6.22
C ARG A 17 0.14 -3.51 5.65
N CYS A 18 -0.54 -4.61 5.33
CA CYS A 18 -1.93 -4.56 4.86
C CYS A 18 -2.86 -4.00 5.94
N THR A 19 -2.68 -4.40 7.19
CA THR A 19 -3.46 -3.89 8.31
C THR A 19 -3.26 -2.38 8.49
N LEU A 20 -2.02 -1.92 8.41
CA LEU A 20 -1.69 -0.49 8.53
C LEU A 20 -2.27 0.31 7.35
N ALA A 21 -2.20 -0.22 6.13
CA ALA A 21 -2.79 0.44 4.97
C ALA A 21 -4.30 0.56 5.11
N GLY A 22 -4.97 -0.49 5.58
CA GLY A 22 -6.41 -0.45 5.85
C GLY A 22 -6.78 0.56 6.92
N ALA A 23 -5.98 0.66 7.98
CA ALA A 23 -6.19 1.64 9.05
C ALA A 23 -6.02 3.07 8.53
N ALA A 24 -5.00 3.32 7.71
CA ALA A 24 -4.77 4.63 7.11
C ALA A 24 -5.94 5.05 6.21
N MET A 25 -6.47 4.11 5.43
CA MET A 25 -7.62 4.36 4.57
C MET A 25 -8.87 4.69 5.39
N ARG A 26 -9.15 3.92 6.42
CA ARG A 26 -10.32 4.16 7.29
C ARG A 26 -10.23 5.53 7.96
N ARG A 27 -9.06 5.88 8.49
CA ARG A 27 -8.85 7.18 9.11
C ARG A 27 -9.08 8.32 8.12
N ALA A 28 -8.54 8.20 6.90
CA ALA A 28 -8.71 9.21 5.88
C ALA A 28 -10.18 9.42 5.52
N LEU A 29 -10.94 8.33 5.40
CA LEU A 29 -12.37 8.38 5.10
C LEU A 29 -13.16 9.00 6.26
N GLU A 30 -12.83 8.67 7.50
CA GLU A 30 -13.46 9.26 8.68
C GLU A 30 -13.20 10.76 8.78
N GLU A 31 -11.96 11.19 8.53
CA GLU A 31 -11.60 12.61 8.53
C GLU A 31 -12.31 13.36 7.40
N HIS A 32 -12.45 12.73 6.23
CA HIS A 32 -13.19 13.31 5.12
C HIS A 32 -14.67 13.47 5.46
N ALA A 33 -15.28 12.44 6.03
CA ALA A 33 -16.68 12.45 6.41
C ALA A 33 -16.97 13.49 7.50
N ALA A 34 -16.00 13.72 8.40
CA ALA A 34 -16.12 14.71 9.46
C ALA A 34 -15.85 16.15 8.99
N GLY A 35 -15.44 16.34 7.73
CA GLY A 35 -15.09 17.66 7.21
C GLY A 35 -13.83 18.23 7.82
N SER A 36 -12.91 17.38 8.28
CA SER A 36 -11.68 17.79 8.95
C SER A 36 -10.74 18.53 8.00
N ALA A 37 -10.02 19.52 8.54
CA ALA A 37 -8.95 20.19 7.80
C ALA A 37 -7.79 19.26 7.44
N ARG A 38 -7.69 18.11 8.10
CA ARG A 38 -6.65 17.10 7.84
C ARG A 38 -7.04 16.13 6.71
N ALA A 39 -8.27 16.15 6.24
CA ALA A 39 -8.78 15.15 5.29
C ALA A 39 -7.91 15.06 4.03
N ALA A 40 -7.54 16.19 3.43
CA ALA A 40 -6.75 16.19 2.20
C ALA A 40 -5.36 15.56 2.42
N ALA A 41 -4.69 15.89 3.52
CA ALA A 41 -3.39 15.31 3.86
C ALA A 41 -3.51 13.81 4.15
N ASP A 42 -4.52 13.42 4.92
CA ASP A 42 -4.74 12.00 5.29
C ASP A 42 -5.09 11.17 4.06
N LEU A 43 -5.87 11.70 3.11
CA LEU A 43 -6.18 11.01 1.86
C LEU A 43 -4.93 10.80 1.01
N SER A 44 -4.04 11.80 0.91
CA SER A 44 -2.78 11.64 0.18
C SER A 44 -1.85 10.64 0.86
N ALA A 45 -1.77 10.66 2.19
CA ALA A 45 -0.98 9.68 2.95
C ALA A 45 -1.53 8.26 2.74
N ALA A 46 -2.85 8.09 2.82
CA ALA A 46 -3.50 6.80 2.61
C ALA A 46 -3.26 6.28 1.20
N LYS A 47 -3.39 7.13 0.18
CA LYS A 47 -3.14 6.74 -1.21
C LYS A 47 -1.69 6.27 -1.39
N ALA A 48 -0.72 6.98 -0.83
CA ALA A 48 0.69 6.61 -0.91
C ALA A 48 0.95 5.26 -0.23
N ILE A 49 0.42 5.06 0.98
CA ILE A 49 0.61 3.83 1.76
C ILE A 49 -0.05 2.64 1.04
N CYS A 50 -1.29 2.79 0.60
CA CYS A 50 -2.04 1.71 -0.06
C CYS A 50 -1.40 1.32 -1.39
N SER A 51 -0.95 2.29 -2.19
CA SER A 51 -0.29 2.01 -3.48
C SER A 51 1.01 1.24 -3.29
N ARG A 52 1.84 1.67 -2.34
CA ARG A 52 3.11 0.98 -2.04
C ARG A 52 2.87 -0.42 -1.48
N THR A 53 1.90 -0.56 -0.57
CA THR A 53 1.58 -1.84 0.03
C THR A 53 1.06 -2.82 -1.01
N ALA A 54 0.13 -2.40 -1.87
CA ALA A 54 -0.41 -3.26 -2.92
C ALA A 54 0.69 -3.75 -3.87
N THR A 55 1.59 -2.88 -4.28
CA THR A 55 2.70 -3.24 -5.15
C THR A 55 3.65 -4.22 -4.46
N LEU A 56 4.03 -3.94 -3.21
CA LEU A 56 4.94 -4.79 -2.45
C LEU A 56 4.34 -6.18 -2.21
N VAL A 57 3.09 -6.24 -1.76
CA VAL A 57 2.39 -7.52 -1.49
C VAL A 57 2.31 -8.35 -2.76
N THR A 58 1.91 -7.75 -3.86
CA THR A 58 1.74 -8.47 -5.13
C THR A 58 3.09 -8.99 -5.64
N ARG A 59 4.14 -8.19 -5.61
CA ARG A 59 5.48 -8.61 -6.04
C ARG A 59 6.01 -9.73 -5.16
N THR A 60 5.82 -9.64 -3.85
CA THR A 60 6.27 -10.67 -2.92
C THR A 60 5.48 -11.96 -3.12
N ALA A 61 4.18 -11.87 -3.38
CA ALA A 61 3.35 -13.05 -3.67
C ALA A 61 3.86 -13.78 -4.91
N ILE A 62 4.22 -13.06 -5.96
CA ILE A 62 4.80 -13.65 -7.18
C ILE A 62 6.10 -14.38 -6.85
N GLN A 63 6.98 -13.77 -6.06
CA GLN A 63 8.24 -14.38 -5.65
C GLN A 63 8.03 -15.67 -4.84
N LEU A 64 7.07 -15.65 -3.91
CA LEU A 64 6.76 -16.81 -3.08
C LEU A 64 6.19 -17.95 -3.93
N HIS A 65 5.29 -17.65 -4.86
CA HIS A 65 4.73 -18.65 -5.76
C HIS A 65 5.80 -19.27 -6.65
N GLY A 66 6.70 -18.44 -7.21
CA GLY A 66 7.83 -18.92 -8.00
C GLY A 66 8.74 -19.82 -7.19
N GLY A 67 8.99 -19.47 -5.91
CA GLY A 67 9.86 -20.24 -5.02
C GLY A 67 9.32 -21.61 -4.63
N ILE A 68 8.00 -21.81 -4.64
CA ILE A 68 7.39 -23.10 -4.32
C ILE A 68 7.00 -23.91 -5.56
N GLY A 69 7.32 -23.40 -6.76
CA GLY A 69 7.01 -24.11 -8.00
C GLY A 69 5.54 -24.10 -8.40
N TYR A 70 4.75 -23.23 -7.82
CA TYR A 70 3.33 -23.10 -8.17
C TYR A 70 3.20 -22.46 -9.56
N THR A 71 2.36 -23.03 -10.41
CA THR A 71 2.33 -22.69 -11.83
C THR A 71 1.25 -21.67 -12.22
N ASP A 72 0.38 -21.28 -11.29
CA ASP A 72 -0.71 -20.36 -11.61
C ASP A 72 -0.26 -18.89 -11.47
N GLU A 73 0.74 -18.52 -12.28
CA GLU A 73 1.29 -17.18 -12.29
C GLU A 73 0.41 -16.17 -13.03
N ALA A 74 -0.51 -16.66 -13.88
CA ALA A 74 -1.33 -15.79 -14.72
C ALA A 74 -2.22 -14.85 -13.91
N ASP A 75 -2.92 -15.39 -12.89
CA ASP A 75 -3.80 -14.59 -12.04
C ASP A 75 -3.04 -13.60 -11.19
N ILE A 76 -1.89 -14.02 -10.65
CA ILE A 76 -1.03 -13.14 -9.85
C ILE A 76 -0.48 -12.01 -10.72
N GLY A 77 -0.10 -12.32 -11.97
CA GLY A 77 0.35 -11.32 -12.93
C GLY A 77 -0.72 -10.27 -13.22
N LEU A 78 -1.99 -10.68 -13.30
CA LEU A 78 -3.11 -9.76 -13.47
C LEU A 78 -3.25 -8.82 -12.25
N TYR A 79 -3.12 -9.35 -11.04
CA TYR A 79 -3.17 -8.54 -9.83
C TYR A 79 -2.02 -7.55 -9.77
N LEU A 80 -0.81 -7.95 -10.19
CA LEU A 80 0.33 -7.05 -10.25
C LEU A 80 0.08 -5.91 -11.24
N LYS A 81 -0.41 -6.22 -12.44
CA LYS A 81 -0.73 -5.21 -13.45
C LYS A 81 -1.76 -4.22 -12.92
N SER A 82 -2.80 -4.72 -12.24
CA SER A 82 -3.81 -3.88 -11.60
C SER A 82 -3.21 -3.00 -10.52
N ALA A 83 -2.35 -3.55 -9.66
CA ALA A 83 -1.71 -2.80 -8.58
C ALA A 83 -0.83 -1.68 -9.15
N LEU A 84 -0.03 -1.96 -10.19
CA LEU A 84 0.81 -0.95 -10.83
C LEU A 84 -0.02 0.14 -11.50
N ARG A 85 -1.11 -0.24 -12.14
CA ARG A 85 -2.04 0.70 -12.77
C ARG A 85 -2.68 1.64 -11.74
N PHE A 86 -3.20 1.09 -10.65
CA PHE A 86 -3.84 1.88 -9.60
C PHE A 86 -2.82 2.67 -8.78
N ALA A 87 -1.58 2.18 -8.67
CA ALA A 87 -0.52 2.92 -7.99
C ALA A 87 -0.23 4.27 -8.66
N GLY A 88 -0.37 4.33 -9.99
CA GLY A 88 -0.21 5.59 -10.74
C GLY A 88 -1.48 6.41 -10.86
N TYR A 89 -2.65 5.82 -10.63
CA TYR A 89 -3.95 6.48 -10.81
C TYR A 89 -4.13 7.57 -9.76
N LEU A 90 -4.52 8.75 -10.21
CA LEU A 90 -4.72 9.95 -9.36
C LEU A 90 -3.46 10.36 -8.60
N GLY A 91 -2.30 10.05 -9.13
CA GLY A 91 -1.01 10.40 -8.56
C GLY A 91 -0.27 9.21 -7.96
N THR A 92 1.05 9.21 -8.09
CA THR A 92 1.92 8.16 -7.56
C THR A 92 2.08 8.30 -6.05
N ALA A 93 2.63 7.26 -5.40
CA ALA A 93 2.97 7.29 -3.97
C ALA A 93 3.94 8.44 -3.67
N HIS A 94 4.93 8.65 -4.55
CA HIS A 94 5.89 9.76 -4.40
C HIS A 94 5.19 11.12 -4.46
N ALA A 95 4.30 11.32 -5.43
CA ALA A 95 3.54 12.55 -5.57
C ALA A 95 2.67 12.82 -4.34
N HIS A 96 2.00 11.79 -3.81
CA HIS A 96 1.15 11.92 -2.63
C HIS A 96 1.93 12.16 -1.35
N ARG A 97 3.13 11.60 -1.22
CA ARG A 97 4.00 11.92 -0.08
C ARG A 97 4.42 13.37 -0.11
N GLY A 98 4.77 13.88 -1.28
CA GLY A 98 5.09 15.31 -1.47
C GLY A 98 3.92 16.21 -1.11
N ARG A 99 2.72 15.84 -1.58
CA ARG A 99 1.50 16.58 -1.28
C ARG A 99 1.17 16.55 0.22
N PHE A 100 1.33 15.39 0.86
CA PHE A 100 1.12 15.25 2.31
C PHE A 100 2.04 16.20 3.08
N MET A 101 3.33 16.21 2.74
CA MET A 101 4.31 17.10 3.39
C MET A 101 3.96 18.57 3.21
N ALA A 102 3.55 18.96 2.00
CA ALA A 102 3.16 20.34 1.72
C ALA A 102 1.90 20.74 2.49
N LEU A 103 0.88 19.87 2.54
CA LEU A 103 -0.37 20.14 3.26
C LEU A 103 -0.13 20.18 4.77
N LYS A 104 0.73 19.31 5.29
CA LYS A 104 1.08 19.29 6.71
C LYS A 104 1.80 20.58 7.11
N GLN A 105 2.75 21.05 6.31
CA GLN A 105 3.45 22.31 6.56
C GLN A 105 2.48 23.50 6.54
N SER A 106 1.54 23.50 5.60
CA SER A 106 0.53 24.55 5.50
C SER A 106 -0.39 24.59 6.73
N SER A 107 -0.76 23.43 7.28
CA SER A 107 -1.63 23.36 8.46
C SER A 107 -0.92 23.69 9.77
N ASP A 108 0.41 23.61 9.81
CA ASP A 108 1.24 23.93 10.98
C ASP A 108 1.49 25.45 11.12
N HIS A 109 1.06 26.21 10.13
CA HIS A 109 1.10 27.67 10.16
C HIS A 109 -0.29 28.25 10.44
#